data_d22083ef3abcef28814e3e90794a56aa
#
_entry.id   d22083ef3abcef28814e3e90794a56aa
#
_cell.length_a   1.000
_cell.length_b   1.000
_cell.length_c   1.000
_cell.angle_alpha   90.00
_cell.angle_beta   90.00
_cell.angle_gamma   90.00
#
_symmetry.space_group_name_H-M   'P 1'
#
loop_
_entity.id
_entity.type
_entity.pdbx_description
1 polymer ?
#
loop_
_entity_poly.entity_id
_entity_poly.type
_entity_poly.pdbx_seq_one_letter_code
_entity_poly.pdbx_strand_id
1 'polypeptide(L)'
;MSKLSNADTLLLRLDYTLAKQAVAGYRQAQTERSDPAADPRAEQFEQEGKPRSEEAKEDPSGKVRTKIYELVHRGGRTFERARTAWVNPKVAEQLEQRKRASDWIRMLGNYLPIYFVGGFVRDKFFKKVSKDIDLVALVSLEEAKEVLKQINIEFTERSNSHSRLQFTVGGMKVDLISTTPDELLNNLRTRDFTINAVAQSVTGQFYDPTRGMEDIKLKWLRSPNNDSVKSFKEDPARILRGARFLADFPIKAHPSVLRGLKANSEALSGTKKRRIGFELVKIMQTEKSWLGLQFLADNDQLKFISKDLVAMEETKQRGKNHKQTNVWKHTITALKNAASTDAIVNLAILFHDIGKNKTGTDNNTHFPGHDKTGAQMTTSILTELGLPKDTVNRVSNIVENHLFMSKVGPKGDEADYKKLAVTLKGDIERFFKVSEADAKDHKEYDPKWLEITKKRMNKIKSSKPKTAGEEDTDELKKSQQYLVDESIEILLSHESGLVYVDEMLDVVGING
;
A
#
# COMPACT_ATOMS: atom_id res chain seq x y z
N MET A 1 -27.68 11.17 -17.94
CA MET A 1 -27.67 11.12 -16.46
C MET A 1 -28.76 10.15 -16.01
N SER A 2 -28.42 9.03 -15.44
CA SER A 2 -29.35 7.95 -15.13
C SER A 2 -30.21 8.26 -13.90
N LYS A 3 -31.45 7.77 -13.86
CA LYS A 3 -32.40 7.89 -12.72
C LYS A 3 -31.82 7.35 -11.38
N LEU A 4 -30.78 6.51 -11.42
CA LEU A 4 -30.07 6.00 -10.24
C LEU A 4 -29.27 7.08 -9.48
N SER A 5 -28.75 8.13 -10.15
CA SER A 5 -28.00 9.20 -9.49
C SER A 5 -28.87 10.09 -8.59
N ASN A 6 -30.16 10.18 -8.87
CA ASN A 6 -31.09 10.94 -8.01
C ASN A 6 -31.50 10.16 -6.75
N ALA A 7 -31.59 8.82 -6.84
CA ALA A 7 -31.95 7.99 -5.70
C ALA A 7 -30.83 7.98 -4.63
N ASP A 8 -29.58 7.81 -5.02
CA ASP A 8 -28.46 7.87 -4.06
C ASP A 8 -28.34 9.25 -3.39
N THR A 9 -28.56 10.32 -4.16
CA THR A 9 -28.59 11.69 -3.62
C THR A 9 -29.69 11.88 -2.61
N LEU A 10 -30.90 11.40 -2.91
CA LEU A 10 -32.05 11.48 -2.00
C LEU A 10 -31.84 10.64 -0.74
N LEU A 11 -31.33 9.42 -0.90
CA LEU A 11 -31.03 8.54 0.24
C LEU A 11 -29.96 9.12 1.16
N LEU A 12 -28.88 9.65 0.61
CA LEU A 12 -27.82 10.28 1.42
C LEU A 12 -28.34 11.53 2.14
N ARG A 13 -29.13 12.36 1.49
CA ARG A 13 -29.74 13.54 2.11
C ARG A 13 -30.72 13.16 3.21
N LEU A 14 -31.51 12.10 3.00
CA LEU A 14 -32.43 11.57 4.01
C LEU A 14 -31.66 11.01 5.20
N ASP A 15 -30.65 10.16 4.95
CA ASP A 15 -29.80 9.60 5.99
C ASP A 15 -29.05 10.70 6.77
N TYR A 16 -28.53 11.71 6.07
CA TYR A 16 -27.94 12.89 6.71
C TYR A 16 -28.95 13.63 7.60
N THR A 17 -30.17 13.83 7.14
CA THR A 17 -31.21 14.50 7.93
C THR A 17 -31.55 13.71 9.17
N LEU A 18 -31.73 12.39 9.05
CA LEU A 18 -32.01 11.49 10.15
C LEU A 18 -30.84 11.42 11.15
N ALA A 19 -29.60 11.32 10.63
CA ALA A 19 -28.39 11.35 11.46
C ALA A 19 -28.28 12.68 12.23
N LYS A 20 -28.53 13.82 11.56
CA LYS A 20 -28.49 15.12 12.21
C LYS A 20 -29.57 15.27 13.29
N GLN A 21 -30.76 14.77 13.06
CA GLN A 21 -31.83 14.73 14.07
C GLN A 21 -31.46 13.84 15.27
N ALA A 22 -30.90 12.64 15.02
CA ALA A 22 -30.42 11.74 16.05
C ALA A 22 -29.31 12.37 16.90
N VAL A 23 -28.33 13.04 16.25
CA VAL A 23 -27.25 13.79 16.90
C VAL A 23 -27.79 14.93 17.75
N ALA A 24 -28.78 15.71 17.25
CA ALA A 24 -29.41 16.79 18.01
C ALA A 24 -30.15 16.25 19.23
N GLY A 25 -30.91 15.18 19.07
CA GLY A 25 -31.61 14.51 20.19
C GLY A 25 -30.64 13.95 21.23
N TYR A 26 -29.53 13.34 20.80
CA TYR A 26 -28.48 12.85 21.71
C TYR A 26 -27.82 14.00 22.49
N ARG A 27 -27.44 15.10 21.82
CA ARG A 27 -26.87 16.29 22.45
C ARG A 27 -27.84 16.91 23.46
N GLN A 28 -29.12 17.02 23.12
CA GLN A 28 -30.13 17.53 24.02
C GLN A 28 -30.26 16.64 25.27
N ALA A 29 -30.29 15.31 25.11
CA ALA A 29 -30.32 14.36 26.23
C ALA A 29 -29.08 14.43 27.12
N GLN A 30 -27.92 14.81 26.57
CA GLN A 30 -26.68 15.02 27.33
C GLN A 30 -26.72 16.34 28.13
N THR A 31 -27.27 17.41 27.56
CA THR A 31 -27.40 18.71 28.27
C THR A 31 -28.41 18.64 29.44
N GLU A 32 -29.36 17.72 29.37
CA GLU A 32 -30.33 17.45 30.44
C GLU A 32 -29.73 16.61 31.59
N ARG A 33 -28.55 16.00 31.39
CA ARG A 33 -27.79 15.29 32.43
C ARG A 33 -26.77 16.25 33.06
N SER A 34 -26.77 16.32 34.40
CA SER A 34 -26.00 17.28 35.19
C SER A 34 -24.46 17.11 35.14
N ASP A 35 -23.94 16.14 34.41
CA ASP A 35 -22.50 15.94 34.20
C ASP A 35 -22.21 15.39 32.80
N PRO A 36 -21.73 16.25 31.86
CA PRO A 36 -21.41 15.82 30.48
C PRO A 36 -20.16 14.93 30.39
N ALA A 37 -19.31 14.85 31.41
CA ALA A 37 -18.09 14.03 31.40
C ALA A 37 -18.32 12.57 31.74
N ALA A 38 -19.50 12.22 32.26
CA ALA A 38 -19.83 10.87 32.66
C ALA A 38 -20.75 10.17 31.65
N ASP A 39 -20.29 9.90 30.43
CA ASP A 39 -20.86 8.80 29.66
C ASP A 39 -20.22 7.50 30.19
N PRO A 40 -20.98 6.65 30.94
CA PRO A 40 -20.45 5.38 31.47
C PRO A 40 -19.85 4.48 30.40
N ARG A 41 -20.15 4.72 29.13
CA ARG A 41 -19.63 3.99 27.99
C ARG A 41 -18.24 4.45 27.57
N ALA A 42 -17.85 5.71 27.78
CA ALA A 42 -16.50 6.21 27.54
C ALA A 42 -15.51 5.59 28.54
N GLU A 43 -15.86 5.55 29.83
CA GLU A 43 -15.05 4.88 30.85
C GLU A 43 -14.99 3.36 30.66
N GLN A 44 -16.08 2.74 30.18
CA GLN A 44 -16.13 1.32 29.88
C GLN A 44 -15.19 0.96 28.73
N PHE A 45 -15.03 1.83 27.73
CA PHE A 45 -14.09 1.62 26.62
C PHE A 45 -12.62 1.78 27.04
N GLU A 46 -12.28 2.67 27.97
CA GLU A 46 -10.92 2.73 28.55
C GLU A 46 -10.59 1.50 29.41
N GLN A 47 -11.57 0.94 30.11
CA GLN A 47 -11.39 -0.27 30.92
C GLN A 47 -11.39 -1.54 30.09
N GLU A 48 -12.17 -1.61 29.00
CA GLU A 48 -12.18 -2.73 28.06
C GLU A 48 -10.95 -2.73 27.12
N GLY A 49 -10.20 -1.63 27.06
CA GLY A 49 -8.96 -1.50 26.30
C GLY A 49 -7.76 -2.32 26.83
N LYS A 50 -7.88 -2.89 28.03
CA LYS A 50 -6.87 -3.85 28.52
C LYS A 50 -7.19 -5.23 27.92
N PRO A 51 -6.21 -5.88 27.26
CA PRO A 51 -6.43 -7.23 26.75
C PRO A 51 -6.80 -8.15 27.93
N ARG A 52 -8.01 -8.67 27.94
CA ARG A 52 -8.30 -9.86 28.74
C ARG A 52 -7.41 -10.95 28.17
N SER A 53 -6.43 -11.38 28.93
CA SER A 53 -5.58 -12.54 28.67
C SER A 53 -6.41 -13.82 28.78
N GLU A 54 -7.33 -14.06 27.86
CA GLU A 54 -7.65 -15.41 27.48
C GLU A 54 -6.44 -15.88 26.66
N GLU A 55 -5.68 -16.81 27.21
CA GLU A 55 -4.56 -17.46 26.54
C GLU A 55 -5.04 -17.89 25.15
N ALA A 56 -4.61 -17.15 24.12
CA ALA A 56 -4.94 -17.47 22.74
C ALA A 56 -4.29 -18.83 22.47
N LYS A 57 -5.11 -19.88 22.34
CA LYS A 57 -4.61 -21.20 21.98
C LYS A 57 -4.00 -21.09 20.59
N GLU A 58 -2.68 -21.24 20.52
CA GLU A 58 -1.93 -21.32 19.27
C GLU A 58 -2.06 -22.73 18.68
N ASP A 59 -2.17 -22.82 17.35
CA ASP A 59 -2.05 -24.11 16.67
C ASP A 59 -0.56 -24.47 16.47
N PRO A 60 -0.23 -25.73 16.07
CA PRO A 60 1.14 -26.13 15.82
C PRO A 60 1.89 -25.33 14.74
N SER A 61 1.20 -24.52 13.92
CA SER A 61 1.76 -23.63 12.92
C SER A 61 1.98 -22.19 13.42
N GLY A 62 1.77 -21.93 14.72
CA GLY A 62 1.92 -20.61 15.35
C GLY A 62 0.82 -19.63 14.99
N LYS A 63 -0.36 -20.11 14.56
CA LYS A 63 -1.54 -19.26 14.28
C LYS A 63 -2.41 -19.17 15.52
N VAL A 64 -3.11 -18.04 15.64
CA VAL A 64 -4.08 -17.80 16.72
C VAL A 64 -5.50 -17.82 16.18
N ARG A 65 -6.46 -18.25 17.03
CA ARG A 65 -7.88 -18.29 16.70
C ARG A 65 -8.50 -16.94 17.01
N THR A 66 -9.03 -16.25 15.98
CA THR A 66 -9.69 -14.96 16.16
C THR A 66 -10.95 -14.82 15.35
N LYS A 67 -11.78 -13.83 15.69
CA LYS A 67 -12.96 -13.47 14.90
C LYS A 67 -12.55 -12.62 13.71
N ILE A 68 -12.95 -13.04 12.52
CA ILE A 68 -12.85 -12.24 11.30
C ILE A 68 -14.26 -11.87 10.85
N TYR A 69 -14.39 -10.70 10.22
CA TYR A 69 -15.67 -10.19 9.73
C TYR A 69 -15.66 -10.23 8.20
N GLU A 70 -16.71 -10.76 7.62
CA GLU A 70 -16.88 -10.83 6.17
C GLU A 70 -18.24 -10.21 5.78
N LEU A 71 -18.24 -9.54 4.62
CA LEU A 71 -19.49 -9.01 4.08
C LEU A 71 -20.26 -10.12 3.36
N VAL A 72 -21.53 -10.28 3.71
CA VAL A 72 -22.42 -11.27 3.13
C VAL A 72 -23.59 -10.56 2.49
N HIS A 73 -23.88 -10.88 1.24
CA HIS A 73 -25.02 -10.36 0.50
C HIS A 73 -26.22 -11.31 0.63
N ARG A 74 -27.32 -10.82 1.16
CA ARG A 74 -28.56 -11.61 1.32
C ARG A 74 -29.78 -10.73 1.11
N GLY A 75 -30.69 -11.12 0.22
CA GLY A 75 -31.94 -10.37 -0.03
C GLY A 75 -31.73 -8.92 -0.45
N GLY A 76 -30.73 -8.64 -1.30
CA GLY A 76 -30.40 -7.28 -1.75
C GLY A 76 -29.71 -6.38 -0.72
N ARG A 77 -29.42 -6.90 0.49
CA ARG A 77 -28.72 -6.18 1.56
C ARG A 77 -27.35 -6.80 1.83
N THR A 78 -26.41 -5.98 2.30
CA THR A 78 -25.06 -6.39 2.70
C THR A 78 -24.94 -6.35 4.22
N PHE A 79 -24.47 -7.45 4.82
CA PHE A 79 -24.30 -7.58 6.27
C PHE A 79 -22.86 -7.98 6.59
N GLU A 80 -22.36 -7.54 7.75
CA GLU A 80 -21.14 -8.09 8.33
C GLU A 80 -21.47 -9.38 9.07
N ARG A 81 -20.81 -10.49 8.73
CA ARG A 81 -20.90 -11.77 9.42
C ARG A 81 -19.59 -12.10 10.08
N ALA A 82 -19.62 -12.33 11.39
CA ALA A 82 -18.48 -12.83 12.13
C ALA A 82 -18.31 -14.35 11.94
N ARG A 83 -17.08 -14.79 11.67
CA ARG A 83 -16.69 -16.20 11.76
C ARG A 83 -15.32 -16.33 12.43
N THR A 84 -15.05 -17.47 13.04
CA THR A 84 -13.76 -17.75 13.64
C THR A 84 -12.80 -18.34 12.61
N ALA A 85 -11.56 -17.88 12.60
CA ALA A 85 -10.50 -18.38 11.72
C ALA A 85 -9.17 -18.42 12.45
N TRP A 86 -8.26 -19.28 11.97
CA TRP A 86 -6.87 -19.33 12.39
C TRP A 86 -6.07 -18.35 11.52
N VAL A 87 -5.43 -17.36 12.14
CA VAL A 87 -4.65 -16.33 11.44
C VAL A 87 -3.31 -16.12 12.14
N ASN A 88 -2.36 -15.50 11.42
CA ASN A 88 -1.10 -15.07 12.02
C ASN A 88 -1.36 -14.11 13.19
N PRO A 89 -0.62 -14.17 14.31
CA PRO A 89 -0.79 -13.29 15.47
C PRO A 89 -0.83 -11.79 15.11
N LYS A 90 0.07 -11.34 14.25
CA LYS A 90 0.09 -9.94 13.78
C LYS A 90 -1.20 -9.54 13.04
N VAL A 91 -1.76 -10.44 12.24
CA VAL A 91 -3.05 -10.21 11.56
C VAL A 91 -4.20 -10.20 12.56
N ALA A 92 -4.17 -11.07 13.59
CA ALA A 92 -5.15 -11.08 14.65
C ALA A 92 -5.17 -9.74 15.40
N GLU A 93 -4.00 -9.23 15.77
CA GLU A 93 -3.85 -7.93 16.44
C GLU A 93 -4.41 -6.79 15.58
N GLN A 94 -4.07 -6.73 14.30
CA GLN A 94 -4.58 -5.73 13.37
C GLN A 94 -6.12 -5.79 13.23
N LEU A 95 -6.70 -6.98 13.22
CA LEU A 95 -8.15 -7.16 13.18
C LEU A 95 -8.83 -6.66 14.46
N GLU A 96 -8.22 -6.88 15.62
CA GLU A 96 -8.71 -6.38 16.90
C GLU A 96 -8.59 -4.84 16.98
N GLN A 97 -7.49 -4.26 16.55
CA GLN A 97 -7.32 -2.80 16.46
C GLN A 97 -8.39 -2.18 15.57
N ARG A 98 -8.59 -2.76 14.38
CA ARG A 98 -9.63 -2.31 13.44
C ARG A 98 -11.03 -2.39 14.04
N LYS A 99 -11.34 -3.47 14.75
CA LYS A 99 -12.65 -3.64 15.42
C LYS A 99 -12.85 -2.55 16.47
N ARG A 100 -11.88 -2.38 17.39
CA ARG A 100 -11.93 -1.34 18.43
C ARG A 100 -12.12 0.06 17.83
N ALA A 101 -11.33 0.40 16.82
CA ALA A 101 -11.47 1.68 16.13
C ALA A 101 -12.83 1.84 15.46
N SER A 102 -13.36 0.81 14.80
CA SER A 102 -14.68 0.85 14.15
C SER A 102 -15.81 1.01 15.16
N ASP A 103 -15.73 0.34 16.30
CA ASP A 103 -16.75 0.44 17.36
C ASP A 103 -16.74 1.85 17.99
N TRP A 104 -15.53 2.41 18.19
CA TRP A 104 -15.38 3.78 18.67
C TRP A 104 -15.93 4.80 17.66
N ILE A 105 -15.67 4.62 16.37
CA ILE A 105 -16.19 5.52 15.32
C ILE A 105 -17.71 5.42 15.21
N ARG A 106 -18.30 4.23 15.41
CA ARG A 106 -19.76 4.10 15.49
C ARG A 106 -20.35 4.89 16.67
N MET A 107 -19.63 4.93 17.79
CA MET A 107 -20.02 5.76 18.94
C MET A 107 -19.89 7.26 18.60
N LEU A 108 -18.81 7.69 17.91
CA LEU A 108 -18.67 9.05 17.42
C LEU A 108 -19.82 9.45 16.48
N GLY A 109 -20.44 8.49 15.78
CA GLY A 109 -21.62 8.70 14.97
C GLY A 109 -22.86 9.19 15.74
N ASN A 110 -22.91 9.09 17.08
CA ASN A 110 -23.94 9.70 17.91
C ASN A 110 -23.75 11.22 18.04
N TYR A 111 -22.55 11.73 17.79
CA TYR A 111 -22.19 13.14 17.91
C TYR A 111 -22.04 13.85 16.56
N LEU A 112 -21.70 13.10 15.52
CA LEU A 112 -21.43 13.61 14.17
C LEU A 112 -22.04 12.69 13.10
N PRO A 113 -22.63 13.25 12.03
CA PRO A 113 -23.03 12.46 10.85
C PRO A 113 -21.79 12.11 10.03
N ILE A 114 -21.18 10.97 10.32
CA ILE A 114 -19.92 10.51 9.73
C ILE A 114 -20.11 9.29 8.83
N TYR A 115 -19.22 9.17 7.85
CA TYR A 115 -19.21 8.10 6.85
C TYR A 115 -17.78 7.58 6.66
N PHE A 116 -17.62 6.28 6.63
CA PHE A 116 -16.40 5.64 6.17
C PHE A 116 -16.32 5.78 4.64
N VAL A 117 -15.13 6.07 4.13
CA VAL A 117 -14.87 6.20 2.69
C VAL A 117 -13.57 5.49 2.30
N GLY A 118 -13.25 5.48 1.04
CA GLY A 118 -11.92 5.13 0.53
C GLY A 118 -11.50 3.69 0.71
N GLY A 119 -10.22 3.53 1.05
CA GLY A 119 -9.57 2.24 1.23
C GLY A 119 -10.23 1.38 2.28
N PHE A 120 -10.63 1.96 3.39
CA PHE A 120 -11.26 1.25 4.49
C PHE A 120 -12.55 0.52 4.09
N VAL A 121 -13.39 1.15 3.26
CA VAL A 121 -14.62 0.53 2.74
C VAL A 121 -14.30 -0.56 1.72
N ARG A 122 -13.43 -0.27 0.75
CA ARG A 122 -12.98 -1.24 -0.26
C ARG A 122 -12.40 -2.50 0.37
N ASP A 123 -11.52 -2.36 1.35
CA ASP A 123 -10.76 -3.47 1.93
C ASP A 123 -11.67 -4.45 2.68
N LYS A 124 -12.81 -3.99 3.22
CA LYS A 124 -13.84 -4.87 3.77
C LYS A 124 -14.33 -5.89 2.75
N PHE A 125 -14.56 -5.46 1.51
CA PHE A 125 -15.03 -6.35 0.45
C PHE A 125 -13.96 -7.35 -0.02
N PHE A 126 -12.70 -6.94 0.00
CA PHE A 126 -11.57 -7.81 -0.36
C PHE A 126 -10.98 -8.60 0.80
N LYS A 127 -11.57 -8.50 2.00
CA LYS A 127 -11.10 -9.18 3.23
C LYS A 127 -9.66 -8.83 3.59
N LYS A 128 -9.24 -7.62 3.26
CA LYS A 128 -7.96 -7.05 3.66
C LYS A 128 -8.09 -6.28 4.97
N VAL A 129 -6.99 -6.20 5.71
CA VAL A 129 -6.89 -5.34 6.88
C VAL A 129 -6.43 -3.97 6.41
N SER A 130 -7.27 -2.95 6.61
CA SER A 130 -6.89 -1.57 6.34
C SER A 130 -5.93 -1.09 7.42
N LYS A 131 -4.98 -0.25 7.05
CA LYS A 131 -4.03 0.37 7.99
C LYS A 131 -4.58 1.65 8.61
N ASP A 132 -5.38 2.39 7.85
CA ASP A 132 -5.95 3.68 8.21
C ASP A 132 -7.46 3.69 8.03
N ILE A 133 -8.11 4.70 8.62
CA ILE A 133 -9.55 4.91 8.51
C ILE A 133 -9.81 6.30 7.97
N ASP A 134 -10.41 6.38 6.78
CA ASP A 134 -10.88 7.62 6.18
C ASP A 134 -12.32 7.88 6.56
N LEU A 135 -12.56 9.02 7.13
CA LEU A 135 -13.89 9.49 7.51
C LEU A 135 -14.24 10.79 6.80
N VAL A 136 -15.51 10.90 6.49
CA VAL A 136 -16.12 12.15 6.08
C VAL A 136 -17.20 12.53 7.10
N ALA A 137 -17.13 13.73 7.65
CA ALA A 137 -18.18 14.31 8.49
C ALA A 137 -19.00 15.33 7.65
N LEU A 138 -20.32 15.19 7.65
CA LEU A 138 -21.22 16.12 6.94
C LEU A 138 -21.60 17.29 7.85
N VAL A 139 -20.59 17.96 8.39
CA VAL A 139 -20.67 19.15 9.24
C VAL A 139 -19.55 20.13 8.89
N SER A 140 -19.54 21.31 9.46
CA SER A 140 -18.41 22.23 9.36
C SER A 140 -17.18 21.67 10.08
N LEU A 141 -15.98 22.09 9.65
CA LEU A 141 -14.74 21.70 10.32
C LEU A 141 -14.71 22.14 11.79
N GLU A 142 -15.24 23.33 12.07
CA GLU A 142 -15.29 23.87 13.44
C GLU A 142 -16.21 23.02 14.33
N GLU A 143 -17.38 22.62 13.82
CA GLU A 143 -18.27 21.73 14.55
C GLU A 143 -17.62 20.36 14.83
N ALA A 144 -16.88 19.82 13.86
CA ALA A 144 -16.14 18.57 14.07
C ALA A 144 -15.05 18.72 15.15
N LYS A 145 -14.30 19.83 15.16
CA LYS A 145 -13.31 20.16 16.20
C LYS A 145 -13.92 20.27 17.58
N GLU A 146 -15.04 20.97 17.69
CA GLU A 146 -15.74 21.14 18.96
C GLU A 146 -16.17 19.79 19.55
N VAL A 147 -16.74 18.92 18.72
CA VAL A 147 -17.14 17.58 19.14
C VAL A 147 -15.96 16.75 19.60
N LEU A 148 -14.86 16.70 18.83
CA LEU A 148 -13.67 15.95 19.20
C LEU A 148 -13.07 16.45 20.54
N LYS A 149 -13.08 17.77 20.78
CA LYS A 149 -12.66 18.34 22.08
C LYS A 149 -13.58 17.93 23.21
N GLN A 150 -14.91 17.97 23.00
CA GLN A 150 -15.91 17.58 24.01
C GLN A 150 -15.76 16.11 24.46
N ILE A 151 -15.34 15.24 23.57
CA ILE A 151 -15.10 13.82 23.87
C ILE A 151 -13.64 13.50 24.18
N ASN A 152 -12.82 14.53 24.49
CA ASN A 152 -11.40 14.43 24.87
C ASN A 152 -10.51 13.69 23.86
N ILE A 153 -10.75 13.88 22.55
CA ILE A 153 -9.87 13.36 21.50
C ILE A 153 -8.87 14.44 21.09
N GLU A 154 -7.60 14.13 21.28
CA GLU A 154 -6.51 14.92 20.71
C GLU A 154 -6.43 14.73 19.21
N PHE A 155 -6.34 15.82 18.46
CA PHE A 155 -6.21 15.81 17.01
C PHE A 155 -5.20 16.84 16.53
N THR A 156 -4.65 16.57 15.35
CA THR A 156 -3.81 17.51 14.60
C THR A 156 -4.61 18.01 13.40
N GLU A 157 -4.71 19.32 13.25
CA GLU A 157 -5.26 19.91 12.03
C GLU A 157 -4.16 19.99 10.97
N ARG A 158 -4.44 19.45 9.79
CA ARG A 158 -3.59 19.58 8.61
C ARG A 158 -4.33 20.39 7.55
N SER A 159 -3.76 21.54 7.20
CA SER A 159 -4.31 22.43 6.19
C SER A 159 -3.55 22.23 4.89
N ASN A 160 -4.13 21.44 4.01
CA ASN A 160 -3.74 21.36 2.60
C ASN A 160 -4.91 21.92 1.77
N SER A 161 -5.08 21.49 0.53
CA SER A 161 -6.23 21.87 -0.30
C SER A 161 -7.61 21.69 0.37
N HIS A 162 -7.69 20.81 1.38
CA HIS A 162 -8.85 20.64 2.27
C HIS A 162 -8.34 20.45 3.69
N SER A 163 -8.90 21.23 4.63
CA SER A 163 -8.60 21.07 6.06
C SER A 163 -9.14 19.73 6.57
N ARG A 164 -8.30 18.98 7.26
CA ARG A 164 -8.64 17.69 7.83
C ARG A 164 -8.15 17.58 9.26
N LEU A 165 -8.81 16.75 10.03
CA LEU A 165 -8.45 16.41 11.40
C LEU A 165 -7.87 15.00 11.44
N GLN A 166 -6.69 14.86 11.98
CA GLN A 166 -5.98 13.60 12.11
C GLN A 166 -5.87 13.22 13.58
N PHE A 167 -6.29 12.00 13.92
CA PHE A 167 -6.24 11.49 15.30
C PHE A 167 -6.07 9.96 15.30
N THR A 168 -5.91 9.39 16.49
CA THR A 168 -5.72 7.93 16.64
C THR A 168 -6.77 7.37 17.59
N VAL A 169 -7.45 6.29 17.19
CA VAL A 169 -8.38 5.56 18.05
C VAL A 169 -8.20 4.05 17.86
N GLY A 170 -8.24 3.30 18.95
CA GLY A 170 -8.06 1.85 18.91
C GLY A 170 -6.72 1.39 18.31
N GLY A 171 -5.70 2.25 18.29
CA GLY A 171 -4.41 2.00 17.65
C GLY A 171 -4.38 2.25 16.14
N MET A 172 -5.45 2.78 15.54
CA MET A 172 -5.53 3.11 14.12
C MET A 172 -5.53 4.64 13.91
N LYS A 173 -4.83 5.08 12.90
CA LYS A 173 -4.89 6.47 12.43
C LYS A 173 -6.22 6.72 11.74
N VAL A 174 -6.80 7.88 12.00
CA VAL A 174 -8.06 8.33 11.42
C VAL A 174 -7.84 9.69 10.77
N ASP A 175 -8.21 9.80 9.51
CA ASP A 175 -8.28 11.05 8.76
C ASP A 175 -9.75 11.44 8.59
N LEU A 176 -10.17 12.56 9.17
CA LEU A 176 -11.53 13.06 9.10
C LEU A 176 -11.56 14.36 8.29
N ILE A 177 -12.38 14.37 7.25
CA ILE A 177 -12.63 15.52 6.38
C ILE A 177 -14.06 15.99 6.60
N SER A 178 -14.27 17.31 6.64
CA SER A 178 -15.58 17.94 6.73
C SER A 178 -16.05 18.34 5.34
N THR A 179 -17.32 18.08 5.00
CA THR A 179 -17.91 18.38 3.69
C THR A 179 -19.43 18.41 3.76
N THR A 180 -20.09 18.68 2.64
CA THR A 180 -21.54 18.60 2.47
C THR A 180 -21.96 17.27 1.80
N PRO A 181 -23.24 16.85 1.88
CA PRO A 181 -23.72 15.66 1.18
C PRO A 181 -23.46 15.66 -0.32
N ASP A 182 -23.67 16.81 -0.99
CA ASP A 182 -23.47 16.93 -2.43
C ASP A 182 -21.99 16.87 -2.81
N GLU A 183 -21.12 17.48 -2.01
CA GLU A 183 -19.66 17.40 -2.18
C GLU A 183 -19.14 15.99 -1.97
N LEU A 184 -19.63 15.25 -0.96
CA LEU A 184 -19.28 13.83 -0.78
C LEU A 184 -19.62 13.02 -2.03
N LEU A 185 -20.85 13.16 -2.57
CA LEU A 185 -21.25 12.43 -3.77
C LEU A 185 -20.42 12.82 -4.99
N ASN A 186 -20.10 14.11 -5.15
CA ASN A 186 -19.24 14.57 -6.23
C ASN A 186 -17.82 14.01 -6.09
N ASN A 187 -17.27 14.00 -4.88
CA ASN A 187 -15.97 13.40 -4.60
C ASN A 187 -15.96 11.92 -5.00
N LEU A 188 -16.97 11.14 -4.60
CA LEU A 188 -17.06 9.74 -4.98
C LEU A 188 -17.11 9.54 -6.51
N ARG A 189 -17.82 10.43 -7.25
CA ARG A 189 -17.91 10.36 -8.72
C ARG A 189 -16.62 10.75 -9.44
N THR A 190 -15.73 11.50 -8.81
CA THR A 190 -14.47 11.99 -9.40
C THR A 190 -13.25 11.18 -8.98
N ARG A 191 -13.41 10.14 -8.16
CA ARG A 191 -12.32 9.26 -7.75
C ARG A 191 -11.70 8.52 -8.94
N ASP A 192 -10.53 7.95 -8.73
CA ASP A 192 -9.76 7.21 -9.73
C ASP A 192 -10.51 6.00 -10.28
N PHE A 193 -11.00 5.15 -9.38
CA PHE A 193 -11.69 3.89 -9.72
C PHE A 193 -12.94 3.71 -8.87
N THR A 194 -13.93 3.04 -9.45
CA THR A 194 -15.22 2.76 -8.81
C THR A 194 -15.11 1.99 -7.50
N ILE A 195 -14.13 1.08 -7.40
CA ILE A 195 -13.88 0.28 -6.18
C ILE A 195 -13.49 1.14 -4.97
N ASN A 196 -12.99 2.37 -5.19
CA ASN A 196 -12.64 3.34 -4.16
C ASN A 196 -13.75 4.39 -3.93
N ALA A 197 -14.81 4.35 -4.73
CA ALA A 197 -15.87 5.36 -4.80
C ALA A 197 -17.13 4.93 -4.05
N VAL A 198 -16.98 4.20 -2.96
CA VAL A 198 -18.06 3.73 -2.08
C VAL A 198 -17.91 4.37 -0.71
N ALA A 199 -19.01 4.90 -0.16
CA ALA A 199 -19.08 5.34 1.23
C ALA A 199 -20.00 4.42 2.04
N GLN A 200 -19.76 4.33 3.35
CA GLN A 200 -20.59 3.57 4.27
C GLN A 200 -20.91 4.42 5.52
N SER A 201 -22.18 4.55 5.87
CA SER A 201 -22.57 5.19 7.13
C SER A 201 -22.20 4.32 8.33
N VAL A 202 -22.17 4.91 9.51
CA VAL A 202 -21.96 4.16 10.77
C VAL A 202 -23.06 3.14 11.06
N THR A 203 -24.25 3.34 10.50
CA THR A 203 -25.39 2.39 10.60
C THR A 203 -25.26 1.22 9.62
N GLY A 204 -24.26 1.26 8.70
CA GLY A 204 -23.99 0.21 7.73
C GLY A 204 -24.57 0.42 6.34
N GLN A 205 -25.29 1.53 6.09
CA GLN A 205 -25.84 1.86 4.77
C GLN A 205 -24.72 2.25 3.81
N PHE A 206 -24.72 1.68 2.60
CA PHE A 206 -23.77 2.01 1.55
C PHE A 206 -24.32 3.05 0.57
N TYR A 207 -23.41 3.94 0.12
CA TYR A 207 -23.64 4.94 -0.93
C TYR A 207 -22.63 4.70 -2.04
N ASP A 208 -23.14 4.34 -3.20
CA ASP A 208 -22.33 3.89 -4.34
C ASP A 208 -22.79 4.52 -5.66
N PRO A 209 -22.50 5.81 -5.86
CA PRO A 209 -22.97 6.52 -7.05
C PRO A 209 -22.28 6.08 -8.34
N THR A 210 -21.28 5.22 -8.25
CA THR A 210 -20.44 4.79 -9.38
C THR A 210 -20.55 3.30 -9.71
N ARG A 211 -21.34 2.53 -8.95
CA ARG A 211 -21.48 1.08 -9.04
C ARG A 211 -20.20 0.31 -8.67
N GLY A 212 -19.42 0.86 -7.71
CA GLY A 212 -18.17 0.25 -7.25
C GLY A 212 -18.38 -1.11 -6.59
N MET A 213 -19.48 -1.30 -5.84
CA MET A 213 -19.84 -2.59 -5.22
C MET A 213 -20.11 -3.68 -6.29
N GLU A 214 -20.73 -3.31 -7.41
CA GLU A 214 -20.92 -4.21 -8.54
C GLU A 214 -19.58 -4.57 -9.18
N ASP A 215 -18.69 -3.60 -9.40
CA ASP A 215 -17.36 -3.84 -9.96
C ASP A 215 -16.49 -4.71 -9.06
N ILE A 216 -16.57 -4.53 -7.73
CA ILE A 216 -15.93 -5.44 -6.77
C ILE A 216 -16.44 -6.88 -6.95
N LYS A 217 -17.74 -7.07 -7.05
CA LYS A 217 -18.35 -8.39 -7.26
C LYS A 217 -17.95 -9.03 -8.60
N LEU A 218 -17.91 -8.22 -9.66
CA LEU A 218 -17.52 -8.64 -10.99
C LEU A 218 -16.00 -8.73 -11.18
N LYS A 219 -15.23 -8.27 -10.17
CA LYS A 219 -13.77 -8.20 -10.18
C LYS A 219 -13.23 -7.30 -11.30
N TRP A 220 -13.84 -6.13 -11.49
CA TRP A 220 -13.43 -5.14 -12.47
C TRP A 220 -12.73 -3.94 -11.83
N LEU A 221 -11.61 -3.53 -12.42
CA LEU A 221 -11.03 -2.20 -12.23
C LEU A 221 -11.61 -1.28 -13.31
N ARG A 222 -12.42 -0.31 -12.92
CA ARG A 222 -13.13 0.61 -13.83
C ARG A 222 -13.09 2.02 -13.27
N SER A 223 -12.91 3.01 -14.15
CA SER A 223 -13.10 4.43 -13.78
C SER A 223 -14.58 4.78 -13.66
N PRO A 224 -14.96 5.74 -12.80
CA PRO A 224 -16.32 6.25 -12.72
C PRO A 224 -16.87 6.64 -14.09
N ASN A 225 -18.18 6.51 -14.29
CA ASN A 225 -18.87 6.78 -15.55
C ASN A 225 -18.35 5.97 -16.75
N ASN A 226 -17.53 4.94 -16.52
CA ASN A 226 -16.89 4.12 -17.56
C ASN A 226 -15.98 4.96 -18.50
N ASP A 227 -15.51 6.12 -18.03
CA ASP A 227 -14.74 7.11 -18.79
C ASP A 227 -13.30 7.22 -18.30
N SER A 228 -12.52 6.17 -18.59
CA SER A 228 -11.08 6.17 -18.30
C SER A 228 -10.28 7.12 -19.20
N VAL A 229 -10.83 7.50 -20.38
CA VAL A 229 -10.16 8.46 -21.27
C VAL A 229 -10.06 9.80 -20.58
N LYS A 230 -11.18 10.33 -20.07
CA LYS A 230 -11.23 11.57 -19.30
C LYS A 230 -10.44 11.45 -18.00
N SER A 231 -10.64 10.36 -17.26
CA SER A 231 -10.00 10.13 -15.96
C SER A 231 -8.46 10.18 -16.06
N PHE A 232 -7.85 9.51 -17.04
CA PHE A 232 -6.39 9.50 -17.21
C PHE A 232 -5.84 10.78 -17.81
N LYS A 233 -6.66 11.53 -18.58
CA LYS A 233 -6.30 12.86 -19.05
C LYS A 233 -6.25 13.86 -17.89
N GLU A 234 -7.20 13.80 -16.96
CA GLU A 234 -7.26 14.65 -15.77
C GLU A 234 -6.12 14.37 -14.81
N ASP A 235 -5.82 13.09 -14.58
CA ASP A 235 -4.74 12.64 -13.70
C ASP A 235 -4.05 11.39 -14.26
N PRO A 236 -2.93 11.56 -15.00
CA PRO A 236 -2.20 10.43 -15.57
C PRO A 236 -1.66 9.42 -14.56
N ALA A 237 -1.38 9.84 -13.31
CA ALA A 237 -0.88 8.91 -12.29
C ALA A 237 -1.91 7.81 -11.94
N ARG A 238 -3.19 8.01 -12.26
CA ARG A 238 -4.22 6.96 -12.14
C ARG A 238 -3.89 5.71 -12.96
N ILE A 239 -3.05 5.81 -13.99
CA ILE A 239 -2.53 4.67 -14.76
C ILE A 239 -1.67 3.77 -13.86
N LEU A 240 -0.72 4.37 -13.14
CA LEU A 240 0.17 3.64 -12.21
C LEU A 240 -0.61 3.09 -11.01
N ARG A 241 -1.57 3.86 -10.50
CA ARG A 241 -2.49 3.40 -9.45
C ARG A 241 -3.32 2.20 -9.91
N GLY A 242 -3.77 2.21 -11.17
CA GLY A 242 -4.43 1.06 -11.79
C GLY A 242 -3.56 -0.18 -11.79
N ALA A 243 -2.30 -0.06 -12.17
CA ALA A 243 -1.31 -1.14 -12.11
C ALA A 243 -1.15 -1.67 -10.67
N ARG A 244 -1.08 -0.78 -9.67
CA ARG A 244 -1.03 -1.15 -8.26
C ARG A 244 -2.26 -1.94 -7.83
N PHE A 245 -3.47 -1.47 -8.15
CA PHE A 245 -4.69 -2.18 -7.78
C PHE A 245 -4.82 -3.56 -8.43
N LEU A 246 -4.34 -3.72 -9.68
CA LEU A 246 -4.28 -5.02 -10.34
C LEU A 246 -3.27 -5.98 -9.65
N ALA A 247 -2.20 -5.44 -9.08
CA ALA A 247 -1.24 -6.20 -8.30
C ALA A 247 -1.76 -6.56 -6.89
N ASP A 248 -2.59 -5.70 -6.31
CA ASP A 248 -3.01 -5.78 -4.92
C ASP A 248 -4.32 -6.54 -4.71
N PHE A 249 -5.21 -6.52 -5.70
CA PHE A 249 -6.54 -7.14 -5.61
C PHE A 249 -6.78 -8.19 -6.71
N PRO A 250 -7.64 -9.19 -6.47
CA PRO A 250 -7.98 -10.21 -7.46
C PRO A 250 -8.99 -9.67 -8.51
N ILE A 251 -8.62 -8.59 -9.20
CA ILE A 251 -9.45 -7.88 -10.19
C ILE A 251 -8.74 -7.81 -11.54
N LYS A 252 -9.47 -7.45 -12.58
CA LYS A 252 -8.98 -7.31 -13.95
C LYS A 252 -9.31 -5.92 -14.48
N ALA A 253 -8.47 -5.37 -15.36
CA ALA A 253 -8.76 -4.11 -16.03
C ALA A 253 -10.00 -4.25 -16.90
N HIS A 254 -10.99 -3.37 -16.70
CA HIS A 254 -12.16 -3.29 -17.55
C HIS A 254 -11.76 -2.77 -18.96
N PRO A 255 -12.42 -3.18 -20.06
CA PRO A 255 -12.08 -2.71 -21.41
C PRO A 255 -12.02 -1.18 -21.56
N SER A 256 -12.79 -0.41 -20.77
CA SER A 256 -12.69 1.06 -20.76
C SER A 256 -11.32 1.56 -20.27
N VAL A 257 -10.70 0.85 -19.32
CA VAL A 257 -9.35 1.19 -18.83
C VAL A 257 -8.34 1.02 -19.94
N LEU A 258 -8.41 -0.08 -20.70
CA LEU A 258 -7.51 -0.30 -21.84
C LEU A 258 -7.72 0.73 -22.96
N ARG A 259 -8.97 1.13 -23.23
CA ARG A 259 -9.24 2.25 -24.14
C ARG A 259 -8.68 3.57 -23.63
N GLY A 260 -8.83 3.83 -22.32
CA GLY A 260 -8.28 5.01 -21.68
C GLY A 260 -6.75 5.08 -21.80
N LEU A 261 -6.06 3.97 -21.58
CA LEU A 261 -4.59 3.85 -21.75
C LEU A 261 -4.19 4.16 -23.19
N LYS A 262 -4.86 3.53 -24.17
CA LYS A 262 -4.54 3.76 -25.58
C LYS A 262 -4.72 5.22 -25.98
N ALA A 263 -5.80 5.86 -25.53
CA ALA A 263 -6.10 7.26 -25.81
C ALA A 263 -5.14 8.25 -25.11
N ASN A 264 -4.50 7.82 -24.01
CA ASN A 264 -3.59 8.62 -23.18
C ASN A 264 -2.19 7.99 -23.12
N SER A 265 -1.72 7.37 -24.19
CA SER A 265 -0.45 6.60 -24.21
C SER A 265 0.78 7.40 -23.79
N GLU A 266 0.77 8.73 -23.97
CA GLU A 266 1.86 9.65 -23.60
C GLU A 266 1.54 10.53 -22.38
N ALA A 267 0.41 10.32 -21.71
CA ALA A 267 -0.01 11.20 -20.62
C ALA A 267 0.95 11.23 -19.43
N LEU A 268 1.61 10.11 -19.13
CA LEU A 268 2.61 10.03 -18.06
C LEU A 268 3.88 10.87 -18.33
N SER A 269 4.13 11.30 -19.59
CA SER A 269 5.31 12.13 -19.92
C SER A 269 5.31 13.46 -19.16
N GLY A 270 4.14 14.04 -18.89
CA GLY A 270 3.97 15.27 -18.10
C GLY A 270 3.94 15.06 -16.59
N THR A 271 3.97 13.81 -16.11
CA THR A 271 3.90 13.52 -14.68
C THR A 271 5.28 13.70 -14.03
N LYS A 272 5.33 14.39 -12.87
CA LYS A 272 6.58 14.56 -12.11
C LYS A 272 7.20 13.18 -11.80
N LYS A 273 8.49 13.02 -12.07
CA LYS A 273 9.22 11.75 -11.87
C LYS A 273 9.06 11.19 -10.46
N ARG A 274 9.11 12.05 -9.46
CA ARG A 274 8.91 11.65 -8.06
C ARG A 274 7.54 11.00 -7.82
N ARG A 275 6.48 11.49 -8.48
CA ARG A 275 5.15 10.87 -8.38
C ARG A 275 5.11 9.48 -9.04
N ILE A 276 5.83 9.31 -10.15
CA ILE A 276 6.00 8.00 -10.79
C ILE A 276 6.76 7.06 -9.86
N GLY A 277 7.86 7.52 -9.25
CA GLY A 277 8.65 6.76 -8.29
C GLY A 277 7.85 6.31 -7.08
N PHE A 278 7.02 7.21 -6.54
CA PHE A 278 6.13 6.92 -5.43
C PHE A 278 5.13 5.78 -5.75
N GLU A 279 4.45 5.84 -6.88
CA GLU A 279 3.55 4.76 -7.29
C GLU A 279 4.30 3.46 -7.62
N LEU A 280 5.53 3.55 -8.17
CA LEU A 280 6.36 2.36 -8.37
C LEU A 280 6.68 1.67 -7.04
N VAL A 281 7.09 2.42 -6.02
CA VAL A 281 7.36 1.86 -4.69
C VAL A 281 6.11 1.16 -4.14
N LYS A 282 4.93 1.77 -4.30
CA LYS A 282 3.66 1.15 -3.87
C LYS A 282 3.33 -0.14 -4.64
N ILE A 283 3.61 -0.18 -5.93
CA ILE A 283 3.49 -1.43 -6.70
C ILE A 283 4.44 -2.49 -6.11
N MET A 284 5.69 -2.09 -5.80
CA MET A 284 6.69 -2.99 -5.23
C MET A 284 6.37 -3.46 -3.80
N GLN A 285 5.48 -2.80 -3.09
CA GLN A 285 4.97 -3.23 -1.78
C GLN A 285 3.85 -4.29 -1.86
N THR A 286 3.43 -4.67 -3.06
CA THR A 286 2.41 -5.72 -3.25
C THR A 286 3.06 -7.09 -3.50
N GLU A 287 2.46 -8.14 -2.95
CA GLU A 287 2.94 -9.53 -3.13
C GLU A 287 2.99 -9.94 -4.62
N LYS A 288 2.05 -9.42 -5.42
CA LYS A 288 1.94 -9.69 -6.85
C LYS A 288 2.40 -8.50 -7.70
N SER A 289 3.44 -7.79 -7.26
CA SER A 289 4.02 -6.64 -7.97
C SER A 289 4.25 -6.88 -9.46
N TRP A 290 4.60 -8.13 -9.82
CA TRP A 290 4.76 -8.58 -11.19
C TRP A 290 3.51 -8.39 -12.07
N LEU A 291 2.28 -8.47 -11.52
CA LEU A 291 1.04 -8.22 -12.28
C LEU A 291 0.94 -6.74 -12.68
N GLY A 292 1.24 -5.83 -11.77
CA GLY A 292 1.23 -4.41 -12.04
C GLY A 292 2.29 -4.02 -13.08
N LEU A 293 3.50 -4.56 -12.95
CA LEU A 293 4.58 -4.31 -13.90
C LEU A 293 4.27 -4.90 -15.28
N GLN A 294 3.73 -6.11 -15.35
CA GLN A 294 3.33 -6.72 -16.62
C GLN A 294 2.22 -5.92 -17.30
N PHE A 295 1.25 -5.42 -16.52
CA PHE A 295 0.21 -4.54 -17.05
C PHE A 295 0.80 -3.25 -17.66
N LEU A 296 1.81 -2.64 -17.02
CA LEU A 296 2.50 -1.48 -17.55
C LEU A 296 3.30 -1.81 -18.82
N ALA A 297 3.95 -2.98 -18.86
CA ALA A 297 4.66 -3.46 -20.03
C ALA A 297 3.71 -3.69 -21.23
N ASP A 298 2.64 -4.47 -21.01
CA ASP A 298 1.66 -4.82 -22.06
C ASP A 298 0.96 -3.58 -22.67
N ASN A 299 1.05 -2.42 -22.02
CA ASN A 299 0.41 -1.18 -22.45
C ASN A 299 1.41 -0.04 -22.70
N ASP A 300 2.70 -0.33 -22.97
CA ASP A 300 3.75 0.62 -23.32
C ASP A 300 4.02 1.72 -22.26
N GLN A 301 3.70 1.46 -20.99
CA GLN A 301 3.83 2.44 -19.91
C GLN A 301 5.14 2.33 -19.13
N LEU A 302 5.91 1.26 -19.26
CA LEU A 302 7.21 1.10 -18.60
C LEU A 302 8.23 2.17 -18.98
N LYS A 303 8.16 2.71 -20.19
CA LYS A 303 9.05 3.76 -20.71
C LYS A 303 9.06 5.03 -19.85
N PHE A 304 7.99 5.31 -19.12
CA PHE A 304 7.88 6.49 -18.23
C PHE A 304 8.56 6.26 -16.88
N ILE A 305 8.75 5.00 -16.48
CA ILE A 305 9.60 4.62 -15.35
C ILE A 305 11.05 4.69 -15.82
N SER A 306 11.41 3.86 -16.81
CA SER A 306 12.73 3.90 -17.48
C SER A 306 12.66 3.22 -18.84
N LYS A 307 13.32 3.81 -19.84
CA LYS A 307 13.52 3.20 -21.16
C LYS A 307 14.36 1.91 -21.07
N ASP A 308 15.25 1.83 -20.07
CA ASP A 308 16.06 0.64 -19.86
C ASP A 308 15.24 -0.57 -19.39
N LEU A 309 14.09 -0.37 -18.70
CA LEU A 309 13.14 -1.46 -18.39
C LEU A 309 12.50 -2.02 -19.66
N VAL A 310 12.15 -1.16 -20.62
CA VAL A 310 11.64 -1.60 -21.93
C VAL A 310 12.70 -2.39 -22.69
N ALA A 311 13.95 -1.94 -22.67
CA ALA A 311 15.05 -2.64 -23.33
C ALA A 311 15.28 -4.06 -22.79
N MET A 312 14.87 -4.37 -21.56
CA MET A 312 14.95 -5.73 -21.01
C MET A 312 14.04 -6.73 -21.75
N GLU A 313 12.96 -6.27 -22.39
CA GLU A 313 12.08 -7.12 -23.20
C GLU A 313 12.77 -7.57 -24.48
N GLU A 314 13.62 -6.72 -25.04
CA GLU A 314 14.38 -6.98 -26.27
C GLU A 314 15.70 -7.71 -25.99
N THR A 315 16.24 -7.59 -24.78
CA THR A 315 17.51 -8.21 -24.37
C THR A 315 17.34 -9.72 -24.24
N LYS A 316 17.77 -10.46 -25.27
CA LYS A 316 17.74 -11.92 -25.27
C LYS A 316 18.83 -12.48 -24.38
N GLN A 317 18.52 -13.51 -23.62
CA GLN A 317 19.53 -14.29 -22.89
C GLN A 317 19.50 -15.73 -23.40
N ARG A 318 20.60 -16.09 -24.08
CA ARG A 318 20.83 -17.41 -24.66
C ARG A 318 21.87 -18.12 -23.80
N GLY A 319 21.45 -19.11 -23.03
CA GLY A 319 22.38 -19.89 -22.23
C GLY A 319 21.71 -21.19 -21.77
N LYS A 320 22.52 -22.23 -21.54
CA LYS A 320 22.01 -23.52 -21.07
C LYS A 320 21.28 -23.41 -19.73
N ASN A 321 21.64 -22.40 -18.91
CA ASN A 321 21.19 -22.24 -17.54
C ASN A 321 19.91 -21.38 -17.41
N HIS A 322 19.53 -20.59 -18.42
CA HIS A 322 18.33 -19.77 -18.37
C HIS A 322 17.08 -20.52 -18.84
N LYS A 323 16.00 -20.47 -18.06
CA LYS A 323 14.68 -21.00 -18.44
C LYS A 323 13.92 -20.02 -19.33
N GLN A 324 14.17 -18.71 -19.15
CA GLN A 324 13.50 -17.64 -19.87
C GLN A 324 14.34 -17.12 -21.04
N THR A 325 13.66 -16.63 -22.08
CA THR A 325 14.27 -16.25 -23.35
C THR A 325 14.76 -14.80 -23.39
N ASN A 326 14.27 -13.94 -22.52
CA ASN A 326 14.70 -12.54 -22.38
C ASN A 326 14.76 -12.13 -20.91
N VAL A 327 15.44 -11.00 -20.66
CA VAL A 327 15.72 -10.48 -19.31
C VAL A 327 14.40 -10.10 -18.60
N TRP A 328 13.44 -9.49 -19.29
CA TRP A 328 12.16 -9.11 -18.70
C TRP A 328 11.38 -10.31 -18.15
N LYS A 329 11.22 -11.36 -18.97
CA LYS A 329 10.50 -12.57 -18.53
C LYS A 329 11.17 -13.23 -17.33
N HIS A 330 12.51 -13.25 -17.30
CA HIS A 330 13.27 -13.72 -16.15
C HIS A 330 12.95 -12.88 -14.91
N THR A 331 13.03 -11.56 -15.01
CA THR A 331 12.73 -10.62 -13.91
C THR A 331 11.31 -10.78 -13.37
N ILE A 332 10.30 -10.91 -14.25
CA ILE A 332 8.91 -11.18 -13.85
C ILE A 332 8.79 -12.53 -13.14
N THR A 333 9.52 -13.55 -13.58
CA THR A 333 9.54 -14.87 -12.93
C THR A 333 10.21 -14.80 -11.56
N ALA A 334 11.31 -14.08 -11.43
CA ALA A 334 11.97 -13.87 -10.14
C ALA A 334 11.06 -13.11 -9.14
N LEU A 335 10.33 -12.08 -9.57
CA LEU A 335 9.32 -11.42 -8.73
C LEU A 335 8.22 -12.37 -8.26
N LYS A 336 7.73 -13.27 -9.13
CA LYS A 336 6.77 -14.34 -8.74
C LYS A 336 7.36 -15.27 -7.70
N ASN A 337 8.61 -15.68 -7.87
CA ASN A 337 9.31 -16.57 -6.96
C ASN A 337 9.54 -15.94 -5.57
N ALA A 338 9.79 -14.63 -5.53
CA ALA A 338 10.01 -13.89 -4.29
C ALA A 338 8.74 -13.77 -3.44
N ALA A 339 7.58 -13.55 -4.08
CA ALA A 339 6.28 -13.34 -3.42
C ALA A 339 6.41 -12.39 -2.20
N SER A 340 7.04 -11.23 -2.43
CA SER A 340 7.45 -10.31 -1.37
C SER A 340 6.58 -9.05 -1.35
N THR A 341 6.39 -8.48 -0.16
CA THR A 341 5.84 -7.13 0.04
C THR A 341 6.92 -6.12 0.45
N ASP A 342 8.17 -6.56 0.57
CA ASP A 342 9.31 -5.67 0.84
C ASP A 342 9.72 -4.95 -0.45
N ALA A 343 9.52 -3.64 -0.48
CA ALA A 343 9.81 -2.82 -1.66
C ALA A 343 11.28 -2.89 -2.08
N ILE A 344 12.23 -2.98 -1.12
CA ILE A 344 13.68 -3.07 -1.44
C ILE A 344 13.98 -4.39 -2.13
N VAL A 345 13.40 -5.52 -1.65
CA VAL A 345 13.54 -6.83 -2.30
C VAL A 345 13.01 -6.78 -3.73
N ASN A 346 11.78 -6.29 -3.91
CA ASN A 346 11.14 -6.27 -5.22
C ASN A 346 11.80 -5.28 -6.19
N LEU A 347 12.27 -4.11 -5.73
CA LEU A 347 13.07 -3.18 -6.53
C LEU A 347 14.41 -3.81 -6.92
N ALA A 348 15.11 -4.46 -5.98
CA ALA A 348 16.37 -5.13 -6.30
C ALA A 348 16.18 -6.24 -7.34
N ILE A 349 15.08 -7.02 -7.27
CA ILE A 349 14.75 -8.01 -8.29
C ILE A 349 14.39 -7.33 -9.62
N LEU A 350 13.65 -6.22 -9.61
CA LEU A 350 13.29 -5.49 -10.83
C LEU A 350 14.54 -5.05 -11.60
N PHE A 351 15.59 -4.65 -10.91
CA PHE A 351 16.78 -4.05 -11.50
C PHE A 351 18.02 -4.95 -11.53
N HIS A 352 18.00 -6.17 -10.92
CA HIS A 352 19.24 -6.98 -10.78
C HIS A 352 19.97 -7.23 -12.10
N ASP A 353 19.23 -7.45 -13.15
CA ASP A 353 19.72 -7.80 -14.48
C ASP A 353 19.65 -6.65 -15.50
N ILE A 354 19.31 -5.42 -15.11
CA ILE A 354 19.13 -4.29 -16.02
C ILE A 354 20.44 -3.93 -16.76
N GLY A 355 21.59 -4.21 -16.16
CA GLY A 355 22.91 -4.00 -16.77
C GLY A 355 23.16 -4.87 -18.00
N LYS A 356 22.44 -5.98 -18.18
CA LYS A 356 22.54 -6.84 -19.37
C LYS A 356 22.21 -6.10 -20.66
N ASN A 357 21.40 -5.06 -20.60
CA ASN A 357 21.08 -4.21 -21.75
C ASN A 357 22.31 -3.52 -22.36
N LYS A 358 23.36 -3.30 -21.56
CA LYS A 358 24.57 -2.55 -21.95
C LYS A 358 25.82 -3.41 -22.09
N THR A 359 25.82 -4.62 -21.54
CA THR A 359 27.01 -5.47 -21.42
C THR A 359 26.92 -6.77 -22.22
N GLY A 360 25.84 -6.98 -22.97
CA GLY A 360 25.66 -8.16 -23.80
C GLY A 360 26.70 -8.27 -24.90
N THR A 361 27.24 -9.48 -25.09
CA THR A 361 28.06 -9.82 -26.25
C THR A 361 27.16 -10.12 -27.45
N ASP A 362 27.74 -10.14 -28.67
CA ASP A 362 27.03 -10.34 -29.95
C ASP A 362 26.11 -11.60 -29.96
N ASN A 363 26.47 -12.63 -29.20
CA ASN A 363 25.69 -13.87 -29.10
C ASN A 363 24.69 -13.85 -27.95
N ASN A 364 24.58 -12.79 -27.14
CA ASN A 364 23.73 -12.70 -25.94
C ASN A 364 23.84 -13.92 -25.00
N THR A 365 25.06 -14.47 -24.86
CA THR A 365 25.38 -15.60 -23.99
C THR A 365 26.14 -15.17 -22.74
N HIS A 366 26.86 -14.04 -22.81
CA HIS A 366 27.62 -13.48 -21.72
C HIS A 366 27.34 -12.00 -21.54
N PHE A 367 27.32 -11.56 -20.29
CA PHE A 367 27.04 -10.19 -19.88
C PHE A 367 28.08 -9.74 -18.84
N PRO A 368 29.36 -9.55 -19.24
CA PRO A 368 30.44 -9.25 -18.29
C PRO A 368 30.18 -7.92 -17.58
N GLY A 369 30.28 -7.92 -16.24
CA GLY A 369 30.12 -6.70 -15.43
C GLY A 369 28.71 -6.12 -15.35
N HIS A 370 27.67 -6.88 -15.76
CA HIS A 370 26.29 -6.37 -15.71
C HIS A 370 25.81 -6.09 -14.27
N ASP A 371 26.38 -6.74 -13.28
CA ASP A 371 26.16 -6.48 -11.85
C ASP A 371 26.54 -5.02 -11.49
N LYS A 372 27.75 -4.59 -11.82
CA LYS A 372 28.25 -3.23 -11.56
C LYS A 372 27.54 -2.18 -12.43
N THR A 373 27.43 -2.46 -13.73
CA THR A 373 26.70 -1.57 -14.66
C THR A 373 25.23 -1.44 -14.23
N GLY A 374 24.58 -2.55 -13.84
CA GLY A 374 23.22 -2.58 -13.34
C GLY A 374 23.05 -1.75 -12.08
N ALA A 375 23.97 -1.82 -11.13
CA ALA A 375 23.94 -1.01 -9.91
C ALA A 375 24.03 0.50 -10.23
N GLN A 376 24.89 0.91 -11.15
CA GLN A 376 25.00 2.31 -11.59
C GLN A 376 23.71 2.79 -12.28
N MET A 377 23.16 1.98 -13.18
CA MET A 377 21.87 2.26 -13.83
C MET A 377 20.75 2.37 -12.83
N THR A 378 20.67 1.45 -11.85
CA THR A 378 19.68 1.45 -10.76
C THR A 378 19.77 2.73 -9.94
N THR A 379 20.98 3.13 -9.54
CA THR A 379 21.22 4.39 -8.81
C THR A 379 20.70 5.59 -9.61
N SER A 380 21.01 5.67 -10.89
CA SER A 380 20.57 6.78 -11.75
C SER A 380 19.03 6.82 -11.87
N ILE A 381 18.42 5.67 -12.18
CA ILE A 381 16.97 5.58 -12.40
C ILE A 381 16.20 5.90 -11.11
N LEU A 382 16.57 5.31 -9.97
CA LEU A 382 15.84 5.52 -8.72
C LEU A 382 16.05 6.95 -8.18
N THR A 383 17.20 7.56 -8.42
CA THR A 383 17.46 8.97 -8.08
C THR A 383 16.61 9.90 -8.95
N GLU A 384 16.54 9.66 -10.28
CA GLU A 384 15.66 10.43 -11.18
C GLU A 384 14.19 10.31 -10.77
N LEU A 385 13.77 9.14 -10.32
CA LEU A 385 12.42 8.89 -9.79
C LEU A 385 12.20 9.52 -8.41
N GLY A 386 13.20 10.16 -7.81
CA GLY A 386 13.11 10.88 -6.55
C GLY A 386 12.98 9.98 -5.33
N LEU A 387 13.50 8.76 -5.36
CA LEU A 387 13.53 7.89 -4.19
C LEU A 387 14.58 8.37 -3.18
N PRO A 388 14.38 8.12 -1.87
CA PRO A 388 15.34 8.46 -0.84
C PRO A 388 16.71 7.84 -1.09
N LYS A 389 17.77 8.59 -0.79
CA LYS A 389 19.17 8.15 -1.00
C LYS A 389 19.47 6.82 -0.29
N ASP A 390 18.93 6.60 0.92
CA ASP A 390 19.08 5.33 1.63
C ASP A 390 18.48 4.18 0.82
N THR A 391 17.25 4.31 0.37
CA THR A 391 16.58 3.30 -0.47
C THR A 391 17.38 3.03 -1.76
N VAL A 392 17.84 4.09 -2.45
CA VAL A 392 18.66 3.96 -3.65
C VAL A 392 19.93 3.15 -3.37
N ASN A 393 20.68 3.51 -2.33
CA ASN A 393 21.90 2.82 -1.95
C ASN A 393 21.67 1.35 -1.62
N ARG A 394 20.65 1.06 -0.83
CA ARG A 394 20.31 -0.31 -0.40
C ARG A 394 19.96 -1.20 -1.59
N VAL A 395 19.10 -0.72 -2.49
CA VAL A 395 18.73 -1.44 -3.71
C VAL A 395 19.97 -1.66 -4.60
N SER A 396 20.74 -0.61 -4.86
CA SER A 396 21.94 -0.68 -5.73
C SER A 396 23.00 -1.61 -5.18
N ASN A 397 23.23 -1.62 -3.85
CA ASN A 397 24.17 -2.56 -3.22
C ASN A 397 23.74 -4.02 -3.39
N ILE A 398 22.45 -4.31 -3.30
CA ILE A 398 21.94 -5.67 -3.56
C ILE A 398 22.14 -6.03 -5.04
N VAL A 399 21.83 -5.12 -5.96
CA VAL A 399 22.02 -5.31 -7.41
C VAL A 399 23.49 -5.56 -7.74
N GLU A 400 24.43 -4.78 -7.19
CA GLU A 400 25.87 -4.96 -7.42
C GLU A 400 26.37 -6.34 -6.97
N ASN A 401 25.79 -6.88 -5.92
CA ASN A 401 26.26 -8.12 -5.30
C ASN A 401 25.41 -9.35 -5.66
N HIS A 402 24.36 -9.21 -6.53
CA HIS A 402 23.45 -10.32 -6.81
C HIS A 402 24.13 -11.59 -7.36
N LEU A 403 25.26 -11.44 -8.05
CA LEU A 403 26.06 -12.56 -8.56
C LEU A 403 26.93 -13.23 -7.50
N PHE A 404 26.97 -12.75 -6.26
CA PHE A 404 27.81 -13.35 -5.20
C PHE A 404 27.56 -14.85 -5.07
N MET A 405 26.29 -15.27 -5.10
CA MET A 405 25.92 -16.68 -4.95
C MET A 405 26.48 -17.55 -6.07
N SER A 406 26.51 -17.08 -7.30
CA SER A 406 27.03 -17.82 -8.45
C SER A 406 28.55 -17.74 -8.59
N LYS A 407 29.18 -16.58 -8.27
CA LYS A 407 30.62 -16.36 -8.40
C LYS A 407 31.41 -16.92 -7.21
N VAL A 408 30.91 -16.73 -6.01
CA VAL A 408 31.60 -17.02 -4.74
C VAL A 408 30.85 -18.12 -3.98
N GLY A 409 29.58 -17.89 -3.64
CA GLY A 409 28.65 -18.82 -3.00
C GLY A 409 29.27 -19.63 -1.86
N PRO A 410 29.04 -20.95 -1.80
CA PRO A 410 29.54 -21.80 -0.73
C PRO A 410 31.08 -22.01 -0.77
N LYS A 411 31.77 -21.58 -1.82
CA LYS A 411 33.24 -21.73 -1.97
C LYS A 411 34.00 -20.53 -1.42
N GLY A 412 33.31 -19.40 -1.14
CA GLY A 412 33.92 -18.17 -0.63
C GLY A 412 34.64 -18.36 0.70
N ASP A 413 35.68 -17.57 0.93
CA ASP A 413 36.38 -17.52 2.19
C ASP A 413 35.74 -16.53 3.18
N GLU A 414 36.31 -16.40 4.37
CA GLU A 414 35.78 -15.50 5.40
C GLU A 414 35.88 -14.02 4.99
N ALA A 415 36.89 -13.64 4.19
CA ALA A 415 37.07 -12.27 3.73
C ALA A 415 35.98 -11.86 2.73
N ASP A 416 35.58 -12.78 1.83
CA ASP A 416 34.49 -12.57 0.87
C ASP A 416 33.18 -12.26 1.60
N TYR A 417 32.85 -13.06 2.62
CA TYR A 417 31.64 -12.89 3.40
C TYR A 417 31.65 -11.62 4.27
N LYS A 418 32.83 -11.27 4.86
CA LYS A 418 32.99 -10.01 5.61
C LYS A 418 32.77 -8.81 4.71
N LYS A 419 33.35 -8.82 3.49
CA LYS A 419 33.15 -7.76 2.50
C LYS A 419 31.68 -7.60 2.13
N LEU A 420 30.99 -8.71 1.83
CA LEU A 420 29.55 -8.70 1.55
C LEU A 420 28.74 -8.14 2.73
N ALA A 421 29.05 -8.57 3.96
CA ALA A 421 28.36 -8.10 5.16
C ALA A 421 28.51 -6.59 5.37
N VAL A 422 29.72 -6.04 5.11
CA VAL A 422 29.99 -4.60 5.21
C VAL A 422 29.22 -3.83 4.15
N THR A 423 29.19 -4.33 2.89
CA THR A 423 28.50 -3.67 1.78
C THR A 423 26.99 -3.66 1.96
N LEU A 424 26.41 -4.79 2.39
CA LEU A 424 24.96 -4.94 2.53
C LEU A 424 24.41 -4.41 3.86
N LYS A 425 25.30 -4.21 4.86
CA LYS A 425 24.88 -3.76 6.21
C LYS A 425 23.68 -4.58 6.73
N GLY A 426 22.54 -3.93 6.98
CA GLY A 426 21.30 -4.55 7.45
C GLY A 426 20.50 -5.36 6.42
N ASP A 427 20.90 -5.35 5.13
CA ASP A 427 20.10 -5.93 4.04
C ASP A 427 20.47 -7.37 3.66
N ILE A 428 21.23 -8.07 4.48
CA ILE A 428 21.68 -9.45 4.19
C ILE A 428 20.51 -10.41 3.95
N GLU A 429 19.44 -10.33 4.75
CA GLU A 429 18.27 -11.19 4.57
C GLU A 429 17.51 -10.87 3.27
N ARG A 430 17.44 -9.56 2.91
CA ARG A 430 16.87 -9.11 1.64
C ARG A 430 17.69 -9.61 0.45
N PHE A 431 19.02 -9.51 0.54
CA PHE A 431 19.93 -10.05 -0.45
C PHE A 431 19.71 -11.55 -0.67
N PHE A 432 19.61 -12.36 0.40
CA PHE A 432 19.34 -13.78 0.26
C PHE A 432 17.98 -14.06 -0.39
N LYS A 433 16.98 -13.24 -0.09
CA LYS A 433 15.66 -13.38 -0.71
C LYS A 433 15.69 -13.07 -2.21
N VAL A 434 16.44 -12.05 -2.61
CA VAL A 434 16.68 -11.71 -4.02
C VAL A 434 17.43 -12.85 -4.73
N SER A 435 18.54 -13.31 -4.15
CA SER A 435 19.36 -14.41 -4.71
C SER A 435 18.57 -15.71 -4.86
N GLU A 436 17.71 -16.05 -3.90
CA GLU A 436 16.86 -17.22 -3.97
C GLU A 436 15.81 -17.10 -5.10
N ALA A 437 15.19 -15.93 -5.21
CA ALA A 437 14.15 -15.66 -6.20
C ALA A 437 14.71 -15.73 -7.63
N ASP A 438 15.89 -15.15 -7.84
CA ASP A 438 16.65 -15.22 -9.10
C ASP A 438 17.06 -16.67 -9.42
N ALA A 439 17.72 -17.35 -8.48
CA ALA A 439 18.26 -18.70 -8.68
C ALA A 439 17.17 -19.75 -9.00
N LYS A 440 15.96 -19.61 -8.47
CA LYS A 440 14.83 -20.54 -8.78
C LYS A 440 14.47 -20.59 -10.26
N ASP A 441 14.79 -19.56 -11.02
CA ASP A 441 14.60 -19.54 -12.49
C ASP A 441 15.77 -20.15 -13.25
N HIS A 442 16.88 -20.51 -12.60
CA HIS A 442 18.01 -21.20 -13.19
C HIS A 442 17.83 -22.72 -13.15
N LYS A 443 18.35 -23.41 -14.19
CA LYS A 443 18.22 -24.87 -14.31
C LYS A 443 19.09 -25.63 -13.31
N GLU A 444 20.19 -25.03 -12.87
CA GLU A 444 21.21 -25.64 -11.97
C GLU A 444 21.06 -25.16 -10.52
N TYR A 445 19.87 -24.65 -10.14
CA TYR A 445 19.64 -24.19 -8.77
C TYR A 445 19.72 -25.33 -7.75
N ASP A 446 20.66 -25.25 -6.80
CA ASP A 446 20.74 -26.14 -5.65
C ASP A 446 20.42 -25.35 -4.36
N PRO A 447 19.31 -25.62 -3.68
CA PRO A 447 18.92 -24.97 -2.42
C PRO A 447 19.97 -25.08 -1.32
N LYS A 448 20.79 -26.14 -1.33
CA LYS A 448 21.84 -26.36 -0.33
C LYS A 448 22.90 -25.25 -0.35
N TRP A 449 23.19 -24.68 -1.52
CA TRP A 449 24.16 -23.58 -1.63
C TRP A 449 23.70 -22.35 -0.86
N LEU A 450 22.41 -22.03 -0.93
CA LEU A 450 21.84 -20.92 -0.18
C LEU A 450 21.92 -21.16 1.33
N GLU A 451 21.61 -22.36 1.79
CA GLU A 451 21.69 -22.72 3.21
C GLU A 451 23.15 -22.66 3.75
N ILE A 452 24.11 -23.18 3.00
CA ILE A 452 25.54 -23.13 3.39
C ILE A 452 25.98 -21.68 3.50
N THR A 453 25.62 -20.84 2.52
CA THR A 453 25.99 -19.43 2.49
C THR A 453 25.36 -18.66 3.64
N LYS A 454 24.07 -18.88 3.92
CA LYS A 454 23.38 -18.30 5.09
C LYS A 454 24.06 -18.71 6.42
N LYS A 455 24.40 -19.98 6.60
CA LYS A 455 25.08 -20.47 7.81
C LYS A 455 26.45 -19.80 8.01
N ARG A 456 27.24 -19.64 6.94
CA ARG A 456 28.55 -18.95 6.99
C ARG A 456 28.38 -17.47 7.33
N MET A 457 27.44 -16.77 6.70
CA MET A 457 27.16 -15.38 6.97
C MET A 457 26.75 -15.14 8.43
N ASN A 458 25.91 -16.01 8.99
CA ASN A 458 25.47 -15.91 10.38
C ASN A 458 26.63 -16.11 11.37
N LYS A 459 27.61 -16.96 11.08
CA LYS A 459 28.82 -17.08 11.92
C LYS A 459 29.60 -15.77 11.97
N ILE A 460 29.71 -15.06 10.85
CA ILE A 460 30.40 -13.76 10.80
C ILE A 460 29.65 -12.69 11.59
N LYS A 461 28.31 -12.66 11.51
CA LYS A 461 27.49 -11.74 12.32
C LYS A 461 27.67 -11.99 13.83
N SER A 462 27.77 -13.25 14.24
CA SER A 462 27.90 -13.62 15.66
C SER A 462 29.31 -13.37 16.22
N SER A 463 30.33 -13.22 15.38
CA SER A 463 31.71 -12.96 15.78
C SER A 463 32.06 -11.48 15.98
N LYS A 464 31.14 -10.55 15.80
CA LYS A 464 31.33 -9.13 16.12
C LYS A 464 31.14 -8.87 17.62
N PRO A 465 32.04 -8.08 18.28
CA PRO A 465 31.79 -7.62 19.64
C PRO A 465 30.53 -6.75 19.69
N LYS A 466 29.76 -6.88 20.77
CA LYS A 466 28.52 -6.11 21.04
C LYS A 466 28.80 -4.63 21.36
N THR A 467 29.33 -3.87 20.43
CA THR A 467 29.54 -2.42 20.60
C THR A 467 29.29 -1.73 19.27
N ALA A 468 28.06 -1.43 18.99
CA ALA A 468 27.55 -0.38 18.07
C ALA A 468 26.05 -0.61 17.79
N GLY A 469 25.21 -0.46 18.83
CA GLY A 469 23.76 -0.75 18.75
C GLY A 469 22.85 0.46 18.98
N GLU A 470 23.39 1.66 19.19
CA GLU A 470 22.52 2.82 19.52
C GLU A 470 22.48 3.94 18.46
N GLU A 471 23.44 3.99 17.53
CA GLU A 471 23.45 5.06 16.52
C GLU A 471 22.58 4.77 15.27
N ASP A 472 22.29 3.51 14.96
CA ASP A 472 21.53 3.14 13.75
C ASP A 472 20.00 3.40 13.87
N THR A 473 19.46 3.49 15.09
CA THR A 473 18.03 3.75 15.32
C THR A 473 17.66 5.21 15.13
N ASP A 474 18.58 6.14 15.42
CA ASP A 474 18.33 7.59 15.30
C ASP A 474 18.47 8.07 13.84
N GLU A 475 19.39 7.49 13.07
CA GLU A 475 19.50 7.78 11.63
C GLU A 475 18.31 7.21 10.85
N LEU A 476 17.82 6.03 11.23
CA LEU A 476 16.62 5.42 10.64
C LEU A 476 15.37 6.26 10.97
N LYS A 477 15.23 6.75 12.19
CA LYS A 477 14.14 7.66 12.60
C LYS A 477 14.22 9.00 11.88
N LYS A 478 15.41 9.57 11.71
CA LYS A 478 15.62 10.82 10.96
C LYS A 478 15.32 10.66 9.48
N SER A 479 15.72 9.55 8.86
CA SER A 479 15.38 9.26 7.45
C SER A 479 13.89 9.03 7.25
N GLN A 480 13.22 8.40 8.22
CA GLN A 480 11.76 8.21 8.21
C GLN A 480 11.03 9.55 8.41
N GLN A 481 11.51 10.41 9.32
CA GLN A 481 10.94 11.73 9.54
C GLN A 481 11.14 12.65 8.32
N TYR A 482 12.31 12.60 7.68
CA TYR A 482 12.58 13.34 6.44
C TYR A 482 11.63 12.93 5.29
N LEU A 483 11.30 11.64 5.18
CA LEU A 483 10.32 11.13 4.21
C LEU A 483 8.91 11.63 4.49
N VAL A 484 8.54 11.79 5.76
CA VAL A 484 7.25 12.37 6.15
C VAL A 484 7.20 13.86 5.80
N ASP A 485 8.23 14.61 6.17
CA ASP A 485 8.27 16.08 6.02
C ASP A 485 8.36 16.47 4.54
N GLU A 486 9.16 15.78 3.74
CA GLU A 486 9.27 16.03 2.29
C GLU A 486 8.05 15.51 1.51
N SER A 487 7.41 14.46 1.99
CA SER A 487 6.15 13.97 1.43
C SER A 487 5.02 15.00 1.62
N ILE A 488 5.06 15.78 2.68
CA ILE A 488 4.12 16.87 2.97
C ILE A 488 4.28 18.04 1.99
N GLU A 489 5.50 18.39 1.56
CA GLU A 489 5.72 19.49 0.60
C GLU A 489 5.15 19.20 -0.80
N ILE A 490 5.09 17.92 -1.22
CA ILE A 490 4.53 17.55 -2.53
C ILE A 490 3.03 17.67 -2.55
N LEU A 491 2.35 17.42 -1.42
CA LEU A 491 0.89 17.60 -1.29
C LEU A 491 0.47 19.06 -1.40
N LEU A 492 1.35 19.98 -0.97
CA LEU A 492 1.06 21.41 -0.97
C LEU A 492 0.99 22.03 -2.39
N SER A 493 1.38 21.30 -3.42
CA SER A 493 1.48 21.82 -4.79
C SER A 493 0.35 21.42 -5.75
N HIS A 494 -0.73 20.76 -5.30
CA HIS A 494 -1.81 20.29 -6.20
C HIS A 494 -3.23 20.62 -5.75
N GLU A 495 -4.02 21.16 -6.69
CA GLU A 495 -5.42 21.63 -6.53
C GLU A 495 -6.47 20.51 -6.33
N SER A 496 -6.14 19.22 -6.35
CA SER A 496 -7.09 18.10 -6.24
C SER A 496 -6.87 17.20 -5.00
N GLY A 497 -6.63 17.79 -3.86
CA GLY A 497 -6.07 17.18 -2.65
C GLY A 497 -6.84 16.07 -1.93
N LEU A 498 -8.08 15.73 -2.28
CA LEU A 498 -8.87 14.70 -1.58
C LEU A 498 -8.43 13.25 -1.86
N VAL A 499 -7.67 13.01 -2.92
CA VAL A 499 -7.31 11.67 -3.37
C VAL A 499 -5.97 11.16 -2.81
N TYR A 500 -5.11 12.07 -2.31
CA TYR A 500 -3.68 11.77 -2.11
C TYR A 500 -3.25 11.44 -0.68
N VAL A 501 -4.14 11.56 0.28
CA VAL A 501 -3.78 11.49 1.71
C VAL A 501 -3.62 10.08 2.21
N ASP A 502 -4.47 9.16 1.76
CA ASP A 502 -4.41 7.75 2.16
C ASP A 502 -3.11 7.06 1.78
N GLU A 503 -2.38 7.66 0.86
CA GLU A 503 -1.32 6.99 0.15
C GLU A 503 0.07 7.30 0.67
N MET A 504 0.24 8.39 1.39
CA MET A 504 1.58 8.83 1.79
C MET A 504 2.11 8.20 3.08
N LEU A 505 1.22 7.82 3.99
CA LEU A 505 1.61 7.21 5.27
C LEU A 505 2.04 5.74 5.12
N ASP A 506 1.57 5.07 4.05
CA ASP A 506 1.94 3.68 3.75
C ASP A 506 3.38 3.51 3.26
N VAL A 507 3.96 4.53 2.63
CA VAL A 507 5.31 4.45 2.04
C VAL A 507 6.41 4.51 3.10
N VAL A 508 6.14 5.18 4.21
CA VAL A 508 7.18 5.51 5.19
C VAL A 508 7.44 4.39 6.18
N GLY A 509 6.57 3.37 6.27
CA GLY A 509 6.80 2.19 7.12
C GLY A 509 7.02 2.55 8.60
N ILE A 510 6.50 3.68 9.07
CA ILE A 510 6.55 4.08 10.47
C ILE A 510 5.51 3.30 11.23
N ASN A 511 5.79 2.03 11.46
CA ASN A 511 5.18 1.21 12.50
C ASN A 511 6.33 0.46 13.17
N GLY A 512 6.93 1.12 14.17
CA GLY A 512 7.69 0.49 15.22
C GLY A 512 6.74 0.01 16.30
#